data_133ad9a99dea9b29fb4a3c5ecd02b8e8
#
_entry.id   133ad9a99dea9b29fb4a3c5ecd02b8e8
#
_cell.length_a   1.000
_cell.length_b   1.000
_cell.length_c   1.000
_cell.angle_alpha   90.00
_cell.angle_beta   90.00
_cell.angle_gamma   90.00
#
_symmetry.space_group_name_H-M   'P 1'
#
loop_
_entity.id
_entity.type
_entity.pdbx_description
1 polymer ?
#
loop_
_entity_poly.entity_id
_entity_poly.type
_entity_poly.pdbx_seq_one_letter_code
_entity_poly.pdbx_strand_id
1 'polypeptide(L)'
;MLSQTPLSIALLVVSACTACTTPEAKAPDSSTASQPKEAPPSERDKARASLPKGEEIREARGVALDGLEDSQKESFYQLVNSEPSACDKPHSIAVSLRDDASCRDSLIAAQFIADMLGAGATPSDIREALEGVVKALHVREIPIKGRPVWGNENAPVTVVVFADFTCPHCRAEAPKLRAAIEQFRGRAKLVYKHFPLSGPGHERSRPASIAAEAALEQGKFWEMHDLIFANQDKLDDAQLQGFAEKLGLDMAKFKASVDAKKGEAMVEADRLDGEKLDIHGTPAVFVNGREMHQLLFGGSVTGWIDDALKR
;
A
#
# COMPACT_ATOMS: atom_id res chain seq x y z
N MET A 1 -27.79 53.06 -0.93
CA MET A 1 -27.56 53.85 -2.13
C MET A 1 -26.52 53.12 -2.94
N LEU A 2 -26.91 52.20 -3.79
CA LEU A 2 -27.15 52.26 -5.22
C LEU A 2 -26.00 52.87 -6.01
N SER A 3 -25.27 52.06 -6.77
CA SER A 3 -25.03 52.30 -8.19
C SER A 3 -24.54 51.02 -8.88
N GLN A 4 -25.38 50.48 -9.73
CA GLN A 4 -25.06 49.52 -10.78
C GLN A 4 -24.58 50.27 -12.03
N THR A 5 -23.60 49.71 -12.76
CA THR A 5 -23.33 50.11 -14.15
C THR A 5 -23.16 48.85 -15.02
N PRO A 6 -23.66 48.89 -16.28
CA PRO A 6 -23.93 47.71 -17.06
C PRO A 6 -22.79 47.28 -18.00
N LEU A 7 -22.85 45.98 -18.38
CA LEU A 7 -22.07 45.34 -19.43
C LEU A 7 -22.32 45.97 -20.81
N SER A 8 -21.25 46.28 -21.53
CA SER A 8 -21.28 46.56 -22.97
C SER A 8 -20.81 45.35 -23.77
N ILE A 9 -21.69 44.85 -24.60
CA ILE A 9 -21.47 43.80 -25.59
C ILE A 9 -20.80 44.44 -26.82
N ALA A 10 -19.60 44.01 -27.17
CA ALA A 10 -18.94 44.35 -28.43
C ALA A 10 -19.09 43.21 -29.43
N LEU A 11 -19.86 43.49 -30.47
CA LEU A 11 -20.07 42.68 -31.67
C LEU A 11 -18.81 42.79 -32.54
N LEU A 12 -18.10 41.71 -32.87
CA LEU A 12 -17.02 41.70 -33.86
C LEU A 12 -17.41 40.89 -35.09
N VAL A 13 -17.31 41.56 -36.18
CA VAL A 13 -17.70 41.23 -37.54
C VAL A 13 -16.87 40.07 -38.11
N VAL A 14 -17.54 39.12 -38.71
CA VAL A 14 -16.98 38.00 -39.49
C VAL A 14 -16.51 38.57 -40.86
N SER A 15 -15.23 38.44 -41.14
CA SER A 15 -14.67 38.67 -42.48
C SER A 15 -14.38 37.30 -43.13
N ALA A 16 -15.09 37.08 -44.24
CA ALA A 16 -14.92 35.87 -45.04
C ALA A 16 -13.62 35.95 -45.85
N CYS A 17 -12.82 34.90 -45.78
CA CYS A 17 -11.70 34.68 -46.67
C CYS A 17 -11.91 33.37 -47.45
N THR A 18 -11.94 33.52 -48.76
CA THR A 18 -12.22 32.51 -49.77
C THR A 18 -11.06 31.52 -49.97
N ALA A 19 -11.44 30.27 -50.14
CA ALA A 19 -10.82 29.20 -50.92
C ALA A 19 -9.33 28.90 -50.72
N CYS A 20 -9.06 27.82 -49.99
CA CYS A 20 -7.94 26.90 -50.29
C CYS A 20 -8.47 25.47 -50.27
N THR A 21 -8.52 24.88 -51.45
CA THR A 21 -8.78 23.45 -51.68
C THR A 21 -7.59 22.64 -51.20
N THR A 22 -7.77 21.83 -50.16
CA THR A 22 -6.84 20.77 -49.78
C THR A 22 -7.34 19.42 -50.31
N PRO A 23 -6.46 18.53 -50.75
CA PRO A 23 -6.86 17.22 -51.27
C PRO A 23 -7.36 16.32 -50.16
N GLU A 24 -8.42 15.63 -50.45
CA GLU A 24 -9.12 14.64 -49.63
C GLU A 24 -8.18 13.50 -49.28
N ALA A 25 -7.69 13.47 -48.01
CA ALA A 25 -6.98 12.36 -47.48
C ALA A 25 -7.98 11.26 -47.15
N LYS A 26 -7.86 10.15 -47.87
CA LYS A 26 -8.63 8.91 -47.68
C LYS A 26 -8.48 8.45 -46.21
N ALA A 27 -9.59 8.38 -45.45
CA ALA A 27 -9.60 7.84 -44.10
C ALA A 27 -9.06 6.40 -44.08
N PRO A 28 -8.21 6.05 -43.11
CA PRO A 28 -7.77 4.66 -42.94
C PRO A 28 -8.97 3.80 -42.51
N ASP A 29 -9.07 2.64 -43.17
CA ASP A 29 -10.08 1.61 -42.97
C ASP A 29 -10.06 1.13 -41.48
N SER A 30 -11.16 1.33 -40.76
CA SER A 30 -11.31 1.06 -39.33
C SER A 30 -11.77 -0.40 -39.06
N SER A 31 -11.17 -1.36 -39.74
CA SER A 31 -11.53 -2.79 -39.56
C SER A 31 -10.38 -3.68 -39.12
N THR A 32 -9.66 -3.29 -38.06
CA THR A 32 -8.84 -4.24 -37.24
C THR A 32 -8.60 -3.65 -35.85
N ALA A 33 -9.66 -3.37 -35.13
CA ALA A 33 -9.58 -3.30 -33.68
C ALA A 33 -9.40 -4.73 -33.19
N SER A 34 -8.16 -5.15 -32.96
CA SER A 34 -7.85 -6.36 -32.22
C SER A 34 -8.51 -6.28 -30.84
N GLN A 35 -9.47 -7.16 -30.58
CA GLN A 35 -10.04 -7.32 -29.24
C GLN A 35 -8.88 -7.47 -28.24
N PRO A 36 -8.93 -6.79 -27.08
CA PRO A 36 -7.94 -7.03 -26.02
C PRO A 36 -7.93 -8.51 -25.70
N LYS A 37 -6.76 -9.15 -25.79
CA LYS A 37 -6.60 -10.52 -25.30
C LYS A 37 -6.99 -10.52 -23.83
N GLU A 38 -8.02 -11.28 -23.49
CA GLU A 38 -8.41 -11.53 -22.10
C GLU A 38 -7.18 -12.00 -21.31
N ALA A 39 -6.91 -11.37 -20.19
CA ALA A 39 -5.83 -11.78 -19.30
C ALA A 39 -6.10 -13.23 -18.80
N PRO A 40 -5.08 -14.06 -18.58
CA PRO A 40 -5.30 -15.38 -18.04
C PRO A 40 -5.98 -15.28 -16.66
N PRO A 41 -6.88 -16.25 -16.32
CA PRO A 41 -7.61 -16.22 -15.07
C PRO A 41 -6.66 -16.24 -13.86
N SER A 42 -6.96 -15.42 -12.86
CA SER A 42 -6.22 -15.36 -11.60
C SER A 42 -6.31 -16.69 -10.83
N GLU A 43 -5.43 -16.91 -9.85
CA GLU A 43 -5.50 -18.08 -8.97
C GLU A 43 -6.83 -18.13 -8.20
N ARG A 44 -7.37 -16.97 -7.85
CA ARG A 44 -8.68 -16.86 -7.19
C ARG A 44 -9.83 -17.23 -8.15
N ASP A 45 -9.74 -16.88 -9.44
CA ASP A 45 -10.74 -17.30 -10.44
C ASP A 45 -10.74 -18.83 -10.63
N LYS A 46 -9.58 -19.44 -10.65
CA LYS A 46 -9.43 -20.91 -10.70
C LYS A 46 -10.04 -21.56 -9.45
N ALA A 47 -9.75 -21.02 -8.27
CA ALA A 47 -10.31 -21.48 -7.01
C ALA A 47 -11.84 -21.33 -6.98
N ARG A 48 -12.37 -20.20 -7.48
CA ARG A 48 -13.82 -19.97 -7.61
C ARG A 48 -14.48 -21.01 -8.52
N ALA A 49 -13.87 -21.33 -9.66
CA ALA A 49 -14.37 -22.31 -10.59
C ALA A 49 -14.40 -23.74 -10.01
N SER A 50 -13.56 -24.03 -9.03
CA SER A 50 -13.43 -25.35 -8.37
C SER A 50 -14.29 -25.50 -7.11
N LEU A 51 -15.01 -24.47 -6.68
CA LEU A 51 -15.85 -24.53 -5.48
C LEU A 51 -16.94 -25.62 -5.63
N PRO A 52 -17.18 -26.42 -4.57
CA PRO A 52 -18.28 -27.36 -4.54
C PRO A 52 -19.64 -26.65 -4.72
N LYS A 53 -20.47 -27.16 -5.60
CA LYS A 53 -21.86 -26.72 -5.72
C LYS A 53 -22.66 -27.32 -4.57
N GLY A 54 -23.20 -26.48 -3.72
CA GLY A 54 -24.00 -26.88 -2.55
C GLY A 54 -25.22 -25.99 -2.36
N GLU A 55 -25.95 -26.23 -1.28
CA GLU A 55 -27.02 -25.35 -0.85
C GLU A 55 -26.49 -24.00 -0.44
N GLU A 56 -27.23 -22.94 -0.75
CA GLU A 56 -26.87 -21.57 -0.41
C GLU A 56 -26.90 -21.38 1.12
N ILE A 57 -25.78 -20.97 1.69
CA ILE A 57 -25.64 -20.68 3.12
C ILE A 57 -26.05 -19.23 3.36
N ARG A 58 -27.11 -19.04 4.15
CA ARG A 58 -27.61 -17.71 4.55
C ARG A 58 -27.28 -17.37 6.02
N GLU A 59 -26.17 -17.88 6.51
CA GLU A 59 -25.65 -17.61 7.84
C GLU A 59 -24.38 -16.74 7.72
N ALA A 60 -24.40 -15.56 8.35
CA ALA A 60 -23.31 -14.59 8.30
C ALA A 60 -22.81 -14.26 9.70
N ARG A 61 -22.34 -15.28 10.44
CA ARG A 61 -21.86 -15.11 11.82
C ARG A 61 -20.75 -14.07 11.92
N GLY A 62 -20.97 -13.06 12.76
CA GLY A 62 -19.98 -12.02 13.04
C GLY A 62 -19.88 -10.92 12.00
N VAL A 63 -20.70 -10.94 10.93
CA VAL A 63 -20.77 -9.89 9.92
C VAL A 63 -21.92 -8.95 10.23
N ALA A 64 -21.67 -7.64 10.21
CA ALA A 64 -22.69 -6.62 10.36
C ALA A 64 -23.44 -6.39 9.04
N LEU A 65 -24.72 -6.74 8.98
CA LEU A 65 -25.57 -6.59 7.80
C LEU A 65 -26.74 -5.61 8.02
N ASP A 66 -26.87 -5.03 9.21
CA ASP A 66 -28.03 -4.23 9.62
C ASP A 66 -28.22 -2.96 8.78
N GLY A 67 -27.14 -2.45 8.17
CA GLY A 67 -27.17 -1.27 7.29
C GLY A 67 -27.50 -1.57 5.82
N LEU A 68 -27.68 -2.84 5.44
CA LEU A 68 -27.91 -3.22 4.05
C LEU A 68 -29.41 -3.35 3.74
N GLU A 69 -29.81 -2.92 2.55
CA GLU A 69 -31.12 -3.20 1.98
C GLU A 69 -31.25 -4.69 1.61
N ASP A 70 -32.48 -5.18 1.44
CA ASP A 70 -32.73 -6.60 1.16
C ASP A 70 -32.06 -7.07 -0.15
N SER A 71 -32.03 -6.23 -1.17
CA SER A 71 -31.32 -6.51 -2.43
C SER A 71 -29.81 -6.62 -2.26
N GLN A 72 -29.22 -5.80 -1.37
CA GLN A 72 -27.80 -5.83 -1.02
C GLN A 72 -27.48 -7.08 -0.17
N LYS A 73 -28.36 -7.48 0.76
CA LYS A 73 -28.22 -8.74 1.51
C LYS A 73 -28.24 -9.94 0.59
N GLU A 74 -29.14 -9.95 -0.41
CA GLU A 74 -29.17 -11.01 -1.43
C GLU A 74 -27.85 -11.08 -2.17
N SER A 75 -27.32 -9.95 -2.65
CA SER A 75 -26.02 -9.85 -3.32
C SER A 75 -24.88 -10.31 -2.40
N PHE A 76 -24.94 -9.98 -1.12
CA PHE A 76 -23.95 -10.43 -0.13
C PHE A 76 -23.93 -11.96 -0.04
N TYR A 77 -25.08 -12.62 0.13
CA TYR A 77 -25.13 -14.07 0.22
C TYR A 77 -24.65 -14.75 -1.07
N GLN A 78 -25.01 -14.22 -2.22
CA GLN A 78 -24.50 -14.72 -3.52
C GLN A 78 -22.98 -14.60 -3.59
N LEU A 79 -22.39 -13.48 -3.16
CA LEU A 79 -20.95 -13.28 -3.18
C LEU A 79 -20.24 -14.23 -2.21
N VAL A 80 -20.62 -14.28 -0.92
CA VAL A 80 -19.91 -15.12 0.06
C VAL A 80 -20.03 -16.62 -0.25
N ASN A 81 -21.10 -17.07 -0.92
CA ASN A 81 -21.25 -18.45 -1.38
C ASN A 81 -20.43 -18.77 -2.64
N SER A 82 -20.21 -17.77 -3.51
CA SER A 82 -19.46 -17.94 -4.75
C SER A 82 -17.97 -17.60 -4.63
N GLU A 83 -17.54 -16.94 -3.55
CA GLU A 83 -16.13 -16.54 -3.37
C GLU A 83 -15.36 -17.57 -2.53
N PRO A 84 -14.12 -17.93 -2.95
CA PRO A 84 -13.26 -18.84 -2.19
C PRO A 84 -12.92 -18.27 -0.81
N SER A 85 -12.68 -19.16 0.15
CA SER A 85 -12.17 -18.84 1.48
C SER A 85 -10.93 -17.92 1.39
N ALA A 86 -10.80 -17.00 2.33
CA ALA A 86 -9.60 -16.15 2.43
C ALA A 86 -8.43 -16.82 3.19
N CYS A 87 -8.59 -18.10 3.57
CA CYS A 87 -7.56 -18.90 4.25
C CYS A 87 -7.09 -20.08 3.40
N ASP A 88 -7.14 -19.97 2.07
CA ASP A 88 -6.70 -20.98 1.10
C ASP A 88 -7.33 -22.39 1.31
N LYS A 89 -8.55 -22.43 1.87
CA LYS A 89 -9.28 -23.68 2.05
C LYS A 89 -10.21 -23.94 0.86
N PRO A 90 -10.44 -25.22 0.48
CA PRO A 90 -11.21 -25.59 -0.71
C PRO A 90 -12.74 -25.48 -0.51
N HIS A 91 -13.19 -24.36 0.08
CA HIS A 91 -14.59 -24.04 0.30
C HIS A 91 -14.83 -22.52 0.21
N SER A 92 -16.08 -22.10 0.22
CA SER A 92 -16.47 -20.70 0.09
C SER A 92 -16.28 -19.91 1.41
N ILE A 93 -16.29 -18.56 1.30
CA ILE A 93 -16.35 -17.68 2.47
C ILE A 93 -17.55 -18.04 3.35
N ALA A 94 -18.74 -18.33 2.78
CA ALA A 94 -19.91 -18.69 3.54
C ALA A 94 -19.72 -19.95 4.41
N VAL A 95 -19.05 -20.97 3.87
CA VAL A 95 -18.68 -22.17 4.65
C VAL A 95 -17.71 -21.82 5.77
N SER A 96 -16.74 -20.94 5.51
CA SER A 96 -15.85 -20.47 6.59
C SER A 96 -16.62 -19.81 7.72
N LEU A 97 -17.58 -18.93 7.41
CA LEU A 97 -18.38 -18.22 8.42
C LEU A 97 -19.22 -19.17 9.27
N ARG A 98 -19.74 -20.23 8.67
CA ARG A 98 -20.60 -21.20 9.37
C ARG A 98 -19.78 -22.22 10.17
N ASP A 99 -18.78 -22.82 9.56
CA ASP A 99 -18.16 -24.06 10.05
C ASP A 99 -16.70 -23.89 10.50
N ASP A 100 -16.03 -22.78 10.15
CA ASP A 100 -14.59 -22.60 10.37
C ASP A 100 -14.25 -21.28 11.07
N ALA A 101 -14.53 -21.21 12.36
CA ALA A 101 -14.21 -20.06 13.19
C ALA A 101 -12.69 -19.74 13.25
N SER A 102 -11.81 -20.67 12.83
CA SER A 102 -10.36 -20.43 12.76
C SER A 102 -9.96 -19.56 11.58
N CYS A 103 -10.80 -19.46 10.55
CA CYS A 103 -10.55 -18.63 9.38
C CYS A 103 -11.06 -17.20 9.58
N ARG A 104 -10.37 -16.43 10.44
CA ARG A 104 -10.71 -15.04 10.68
C ARG A 104 -10.62 -14.15 9.43
N ASP A 105 -9.75 -14.48 8.50
CA ASP A 105 -9.57 -13.71 7.27
C ASP A 105 -10.81 -13.80 6.35
N SER A 106 -11.55 -14.92 6.36
CA SER A 106 -12.85 -15.01 5.69
C SER A 106 -13.92 -14.12 6.34
N LEU A 107 -13.89 -13.93 7.66
CA LEU A 107 -14.78 -12.98 8.33
C LEU A 107 -14.47 -11.55 7.92
N ILE A 108 -13.19 -11.18 7.84
CA ILE A 108 -12.75 -9.85 7.37
C ILE A 108 -13.16 -9.63 5.92
N ALA A 109 -12.95 -10.62 5.06
CA ALA A 109 -13.36 -10.56 3.65
C ALA A 109 -14.89 -10.43 3.49
N ALA A 110 -15.67 -11.13 4.32
CA ALA A 110 -17.13 -11.01 4.32
C ALA A 110 -17.60 -9.63 4.80
N GLN A 111 -16.99 -9.09 5.85
CA GLN A 111 -17.32 -7.72 6.31
C GLN A 111 -16.95 -6.70 5.22
N PHE A 112 -15.80 -6.86 4.56
CA PHE A 112 -15.43 -6.02 3.43
C PHE A 112 -16.48 -6.06 2.30
N ILE A 113 -17.00 -7.24 1.95
CA ILE A 113 -18.08 -7.39 0.96
C ILE A 113 -19.33 -6.61 1.40
N ALA A 114 -19.73 -6.75 2.68
CA ALA A 114 -20.87 -6.04 3.23
C ALA A 114 -20.69 -4.51 3.20
N ASP A 115 -19.52 -4.02 3.60
CA ASP A 115 -19.19 -2.59 3.61
C ASP A 115 -19.23 -1.99 2.19
N MET A 116 -18.67 -2.70 1.21
CA MET A 116 -18.68 -2.29 -0.20
C MET A 116 -20.09 -2.24 -0.79
N LEU A 117 -20.93 -3.24 -0.49
CA LEU A 117 -22.35 -3.25 -0.90
C LEU A 117 -23.10 -2.08 -0.27
N GLY A 118 -22.88 -1.80 1.02
CA GLY A 118 -23.47 -0.65 1.72
C GLY A 118 -23.01 0.69 1.11
N ALA A 119 -21.82 0.76 0.57
CA ALA A 119 -21.30 1.91 -0.19
C ALA A 119 -21.83 1.98 -1.63
N GLY A 120 -22.63 1.02 -2.09
CA GLY A 120 -23.22 1.00 -3.43
C GLY A 120 -22.34 0.40 -4.53
N ALA A 121 -21.28 -0.32 -4.18
CA ALA A 121 -20.42 -0.99 -5.15
C ALA A 121 -21.14 -2.18 -5.81
N THR A 122 -20.81 -2.43 -7.09
CA THR A 122 -21.36 -3.58 -7.82
C THR A 122 -20.65 -4.89 -7.42
N PRO A 123 -21.29 -6.06 -7.60
CA PRO A 123 -20.63 -7.35 -7.38
C PRO A 123 -19.33 -7.54 -8.19
N SER A 124 -19.21 -6.91 -9.37
CA SER A 124 -18.00 -6.94 -10.19
C SER A 124 -16.87 -6.15 -9.54
N ASP A 125 -17.14 -4.92 -9.10
CA ASP A 125 -16.16 -4.07 -8.43
C ASP A 125 -15.67 -4.72 -7.12
N ILE A 126 -16.58 -5.36 -6.39
CA ILE A 126 -16.26 -6.08 -5.16
C ILE A 126 -15.33 -7.25 -5.43
N ARG A 127 -15.57 -8.05 -6.48
CA ARG A 127 -14.69 -9.18 -6.82
C ARG A 127 -13.29 -8.72 -7.19
N GLU A 128 -13.19 -7.65 -7.98
CA GLU A 128 -11.90 -7.07 -8.35
C GLU A 128 -11.13 -6.59 -7.12
N ALA A 129 -11.77 -5.81 -6.24
CA ALA A 129 -11.15 -5.32 -5.03
C ALA A 129 -10.81 -6.44 -4.02
N LEU A 130 -11.64 -7.49 -3.94
CA LEU A 130 -11.47 -8.62 -3.03
C LEU A 130 -10.18 -9.41 -3.29
N GLU A 131 -9.71 -9.47 -4.53
CA GLU A 131 -8.45 -10.14 -4.85
C GLU A 131 -7.26 -9.46 -4.14
N GLY A 132 -7.17 -8.13 -4.21
CA GLY A 132 -6.15 -7.36 -3.49
C GLY A 132 -6.29 -7.46 -1.98
N VAL A 133 -7.52 -7.42 -1.47
CA VAL A 133 -7.83 -7.56 -0.04
C VAL A 133 -7.39 -8.91 0.51
N VAL A 134 -7.71 -10.01 -0.17
CA VAL A 134 -7.30 -11.36 0.28
C VAL A 134 -5.79 -11.52 0.18
N LYS A 135 -5.16 -11.07 -0.91
CA LYS A 135 -3.69 -11.05 -1.05
C LYS A 135 -3.03 -10.30 0.11
N ALA A 136 -3.61 -9.18 0.56
CA ALA A 136 -3.09 -8.37 1.67
C ALA A 136 -3.17 -9.09 3.03
N LEU A 137 -4.20 -9.92 3.24
CA LEU A 137 -4.40 -10.69 4.47
C LEU A 137 -3.43 -11.88 4.62
N HIS A 138 -2.84 -12.37 3.54
CA HIS A 138 -1.88 -13.47 3.62
C HIS A 138 -0.63 -13.05 4.39
N VAL A 139 -0.21 -13.91 5.35
CA VAL A 139 1.00 -13.69 6.14
C VAL A 139 2.23 -14.02 5.32
N ARG A 140 3.15 -13.07 5.24
CA ARG A 140 4.45 -13.22 4.58
C ARG A 140 5.56 -13.18 5.63
N GLU A 141 6.55 -14.01 5.46
CA GLU A 141 7.73 -13.99 6.33
C GLU A 141 8.67 -12.86 5.88
N ILE A 142 9.00 -11.97 6.82
CA ILE A 142 9.86 -10.81 6.56
C ILE A 142 11.04 -10.88 7.52
N PRO A 143 12.28 -11.08 7.02
CA PRO A 143 13.47 -11.06 7.86
C PRO A 143 13.70 -9.67 8.46
N ILE A 144 13.79 -9.60 9.81
CA ILE A 144 13.97 -8.32 10.54
C ILE A 144 15.23 -8.29 11.39
N LYS A 145 16.01 -9.36 11.41
CA LYS A 145 17.21 -9.45 12.23
C LYS A 145 18.22 -8.37 11.85
N GLY A 146 18.69 -7.61 12.86
CA GLY A 146 19.67 -6.55 12.66
C GLY A 146 19.11 -5.29 12.03
N ARG A 147 17.78 -5.19 11.87
CA ARG A 147 17.13 -3.97 11.37
C ARG A 147 16.84 -3.00 12.50
N PRO A 148 16.84 -1.68 12.22
CA PRO A 148 16.53 -0.69 13.24
C PRO A 148 15.08 -0.83 13.72
N VAL A 149 14.91 -0.85 15.04
CA VAL A 149 13.62 -0.95 15.71
C VAL A 149 13.29 0.35 16.42
N TRP A 150 12.05 0.82 16.26
CA TRP A 150 11.45 1.87 17.07
C TRP A 150 10.38 1.30 17.99
N GLY A 151 10.46 1.64 19.27
CA GLY A 151 9.56 1.10 20.31
C GLY A 151 10.15 -0.07 21.06
N ASN A 152 9.29 -0.91 21.64
CA ASN A 152 9.70 -2.06 22.45
C ASN A 152 10.06 -3.25 21.54
N GLU A 153 11.32 -3.69 21.56
CA GLU A 153 11.80 -4.83 20.75
C GLU A 153 11.02 -6.13 21.00
N ASN A 154 10.44 -6.29 22.19
CA ASN A 154 9.66 -7.46 22.58
C ASN A 154 8.15 -7.29 22.34
N ALA A 155 7.72 -6.24 21.63
CA ALA A 155 6.31 -6.01 21.34
C ALA A 155 5.72 -7.17 20.52
N PRO A 156 4.46 -7.61 20.84
CA PRO A 156 3.80 -8.70 20.12
C PRO A 156 3.43 -8.36 18.68
N VAL A 157 3.22 -7.07 18.37
CA VAL A 157 2.91 -6.63 17.02
C VAL A 157 4.14 -5.98 16.39
N THR A 158 4.54 -6.49 15.24
CA THR A 158 5.63 -5.93 14.43
C THR A 158 5.07 -5.23 13.20
N VAL A 159 5.32 -3.94 13.09
CA VAL A 159 5.08 -3.16 11.88
C VAL A 159 6.41 -3.08 11.13
N VAL A 160 6.45 -3.54 9.88
CA VAL A 160 7.62 -3.41 9.00
C VAL A 160 7.28 -2.41 7.91
N VAL A 161 8.14 -1.41 7.73
CA VAL A 161 8.03 -0.47 6.61
C VAL A 161 9.21 -0.65 5.65
N PHE A 162 8.91 -0.88 4.37
CA PHE A 162 9.89 -0.73 3.30
C PHE A 162 9.78 0.69 2.75
N ALA A 163 10.87 1.44 2.81
CA ALA A 163 10.84 2.86 2.50
C ALA A 163 12.10 3.34 1.76
N ASP A 164 11.91 4.43 1.02
CA ASP A 164 12.93 5.16 0.30
C ASP A 164 13.07 6.56 0.87
N PHE A 165 14.29 6.98 1.19
CA PHE A 165 14.57 8.29 1.74
C PHE A 165 14.30 9.46 0.78
N THR A 166 14.18 9.20 -0.52
CA THR A 166 13.83 10.24 -1.50
C THR A 166 12.34 10.25 -1.85
N CYS A 167 11.57 9.25 -1.40
CA CYS A 167 10.15 9.16 -1.68
C CYS A 167 9.33 10.14 -0.79
N PRO A 168 8.56 11.09 -1.37
CA PRO A 168 7.76 12.05 -0.61
C PRO A 168 6.64 11.39 0.19
N HIS A 169 6.08 10.28 -0.29
CA HIS A 169 5.08 9.50 0.43
C HIS A 169 5.68 8.86 1.70
N CYS A 170 6.94 8.37 1.64
CA CYS A 170 7.63 7.85 2.82
C CYS A 170 7.85 8.94 3.88
N ARG A 171 8.26 10.15 3.46
CA ARG A 171 8.37 11.31 4.36
C ARG A 171 7.05 11.61 5.07
N ALA A 172 5.94 11.58 4.34
CA ALA A 172 4.62 11.86 4.90
C ALA A 172 4.11 10.74 5.83
N GLU A 173 4.50 9.48 5.58
CA GLU A 173 4.05 8.33 6.36
C GLU A 173 4.87 8.10 7.64
N ALA A 174 6.16 8.39 7.63
CA ALA A 174 7.07 8.13 8.74
C ALA A 174 6.58 8.67 10.11
N PRO A 175 6.11 9.93 10.24
CA PRO A 175 5.60 10.43 11.53
C PRO A 175 4.30 9.74 11.95
N LYS A 176 3.45 9.31 11.03
CA LYS A 176 2.19 8.60 11.34
C LYS A 176 2.47 7.21 11.90
N LEU A 177 3.43 6.47 11.30
CA LEU A 177 3.86 5.18 11.79
C LEU A 177 4.40 5.28 13.22
N ARG A 178 5.25 6.26 13.51
CA ARG A 178 5.76 6.48 14.87
C ARG A 178 4.67 6.81 15.87
N ALA A 179 3.80 7.76 15.53
CA ALA A 179 2.68 8.12 16.40
C ALA A 179 1.77 6.92 16.70
N ALA A 180 1.55 6.05 15.72
CA ALA A 180 0.80 4.82 15.93
C ALA A 180 1.50 3.89 16.92
N ILE A 181 2.82 3.66 16.78
CA ILE A 181 3.57 2.83 17.73
C ILE A 181 3.48 3.37 19.15
N GLU A 182 3.63 4.69 19.33
CA GLU A 182 3.53 5.34 20.64
C GLU A 182 2.14 5.20 21.27
N GLN A 183 1.07 5.27 20.44
CA GLN A 183 -0.31 5.07 20.91
C GLN A 183 -0.52 3.68 21.53
N PHE A 184 0.16 2.65 21.03
CA PHE A 184 0.03 1.29 21.53
C PHE A 184 0.92 0.95 22.74
N ARG A 185 1.69 1.91 23.27
CA ARG A 185 2.41 1.82 24.55
C ARG A 185 3.19 0.53 24.76
N GLY A 186 4.06 0.21 23.81
CA GLY A 186 4.94 -0.97 23.89
C GLY A 186 4.31 -2.29 23.43
N ARG A 187 3.05 -2.29 22.97
CA ARG A 187 2.42 -3.46 22.34
C ARG A 187 2.68 -3.58 20.84
N ALA A 188 3.25 -2.54 20.23
CA ALA A 188 3.69 -2.55 18.85
C ALA A 188 5.10 -1.99 18.73
N LYS A 189 5.83 -2.41 17.69
CA LYS A 189 7.14 -1.90 17.30
C LYS A 189 7.18 -1.64 15.81
N LEU A 190 8.01 -0.68 15.38
CA LEU A 190 8.29 -0.38 13.98
C LEU A 190 9.69 -0.88 13.63
N VAL A 191 9.80 -1.58 12.51
CA VAL A 191 11.06 -2.01 11.90
C VAL A 191 11.20 -1.34 10.55
N TYR A 192 12.34 -0.73 10.30
CA TYR A 192 12.64 -0.09 9.02
C TYR A 192 13.43 -1.03 8.13
N LYS A 193 13.06 -1.09 6.85
CA LYS A 193 13.79 -1.77 5.79
C LYS A 193 13.98 -0.83 4.60
N HIS A 194 15.18 -0.82 4.06
CA HIS A 194 15.50 -0.01 2.90
C HIS A 194 14.90 -0.58 1.63
N PHE A 195 14.23 0.27 0.87
CA PHE A 195 13.77 -0.07 -0.48
C PHE A 195 14.06 1.11 -1.43
N PRO A 196 15.35 1.36 -1.72
CA PRO A 196 15.75 2.47 -2.58
C PRO A 196 15.20 2.25 -3.98
N LEU A 197 14.37 3.19 -4.43
CA LEU A 197 13.84 3.23 -5.78
C LEU A 197 14.94 3.64 -6.77
N SER A 198 14.69 3.42 -8.06
CA SER A 198 15.57 3.81 -9.15
C SER A 198 14.83 4.73 -10.13
N GLY A 199 15.60 5.51 -10.90
CA GLY A 199 15.06 6.43 -11.88
C GLY A 199 15.14 7.90 -11.44
N PRO A 200 14.58 8.81 -12.25
CA PRO A 200 14.67 10.26 -12.00
C PRO A 200 14.10 10.65 -10.63
N GLY A 201 14.88 11.42 -9.87
CA GLY A 201 14.53 11.87 -8.51
C GLY A 201 14.91 10.89 -7.39
N HIS A 202 15.44 9.70 -7.73
CA HIS A 202 15.86 8.67 -6.77
C HIS A 202 17.37 8.43 -6.74
N GLU A 203 18.18 9.28 -7.39
CA GLU A 203 19.63 9.14 -7.47
C GLU A 203 20.29 9.16 -6.08
N ARG A 204 19.66 9.81 -5.11
CA ARG A 204 20.16 9.93 -3.74
C ARG A 204 19.59 8.88 -2.76
N SER A 205 18.67 8.00 -3.20
CA SER A 205 18.06 6.97 -2.37
C SER A 205 19.08 6.04 -1.72
N ARG A 206 19.95 5.45 -2.54
CA ARG A 206 20.97 4.51 -2.08
C ARG A 206 22.07 5.19 -1.23
N PRO A 207 22.64 6.35 -1.62
CA PRO A 207 23.57 7.08 -0.75
C PRO A 207 22.97 7.45 0.61
N ALA A 208 21.72 7.90 0.67
CA ALA A 208 21.04 8.21 1.92
C ALA A 208 20.84 6.96 2.80
N SER A 209 20.49 5.83 2.19
CA SER A 209 20.38 4.54 2.88
C SER A 209 21.71 4.09 3.50
N ILE A 210 22.81 4.22 2.75
CA ILE A 210 24.17 3.88 3.24
C ILE A 210 24.58 4.80 4.40
N ALA A 211 24.26 6.09 4.33
CA ALA A 211 24.52 7.04 5.41
C ALA A 211 23.71 6.71 6.69
N ALA A 212 22.46 6.28 6.52
CA ALA A 212 21.63 5.84 7.63
C ALA A 212 22.15 4.54 8.28
N GLU A 213 22.66 3.59 7.49
CA GLU A 213 23.33 2.38 8.01
C GLU A 213 24.65 2.73 8.76
N ALA A 214 25.42 3.70 8.26
CA ALA A 214 26.62 4.17 8.97
C ALA A 214 26.27 4.83 10.31
N ALA A 215 25.12 5.50 10.41
CA ALA A 215 24.58 6.01 11.67
C ALA A 215 24.04 4.88 12.57
N LEU A 216 23.46 3.81 12.01
CA LEU A 216 23.02 2.63 12.75
C LEU A 216 24.19 1.95 13.48
N GLU A 217 25.37 1.84 12.84
CA GLU A 217 26.59 1.32 13.48
C GLU A 217 26.98 2.05 14.77
N GLN A 218 26.49 3.29 14.93
CA GLN A 218 26.74 4.14 16.10
C GLN A 218 25.48 4.39 16.95
N GLY A 219 24.40 3.60 16.73
CA GLY A 219 23.16 3.68 17.48
C GLY A 219 22.30 4.92 17.21
N LYS A 220 22.50 5.59 16.05
CA LYS A 220 21.84 6.85 15.69
C LYS A 220 21.00 6.76 14.40
N PHE A 221 20.48 5.56 14.10
CA PHE A 221 19.67 5.36 12.89
C PHE A 221 18.45 6.30 12.84
N TRP A 222 17.66 6.33 13.90
CA TRP A 222 16.38 7.03 13.87
C TRP A 222 16.56 8.54 13.83
N GLU A 223 17.57 9.08 14.50
CA GLU A 223 17.90 10.50 14.42
C GLU A 223 18.40 10.88 13.02
N MET A 224 19.21 10.03 12.37
CA MET A 224 19.65 10.22 11.00
C MET A 224 18.46 10.11 10.03
N HIS A 225 17.60 9.12 10.19
CA HIS A 225 16.37 8.95 9.43
C HIS A 225 15.51 10.23 9.45
N ASP A 226 15.33 10.83 10.62
CA ASP A 226 14.53 12.05 10.76
C ASP A 226 15.16 13.24 10.06
N LEU A 227 16.49 13.40 10.18
CA LEU A 227 17.20 14.47 9.49
C LEU A 227 17.16 14.31 7.98
N ILE A 228 17.29 13.08 7.46
CA ILE A 228 17.19 12.80 6.04
C ILE A 228 15.79 13.14 5.51
N PHE A 229 14.72 12.66 6.15
CA PHE A 229 13.36 12.97 5.70
C PHE A 229 13.01 14.45 5.85
N ALA A 230 13.48 15.12 6.90
CA ALA A 230 13.25 16.56 7.08
C ALA A 230 13.93 17.42 6.01
N ASN A 231 14.98 16.92 5.36
CA ASN A 231 15.77 17.64 4.36
C ASN A 231 15.82 16.91 3.00
N GLN A 232 14.79 16.19 2.68
CA GLN A 232 14.69 15.29 1.51
C GLN A 232 15.05 15.98 0.18
N ASP A 233 14.81 17.27 0.07
CA ASP A 233 15.04 18.04 -1.14
C ASP A 233 16.56 18.33 -1.40
N LYS A 234 17.43 18.07 -0.41
CA LYS A 234 18.87 18.33 -0.46
C LYS A 234 19.67 17.21 0.21
N LEU A 235 19.83 16.10 -0.45
CA LEU A 235 20.53 14.93 0.08
C LEU A 235 21.87 14.70 -0.63
N ASP A 236 22.69 15.76 -0.77
CA ASP A 236 24.06 15.59 -1.25
C ASP A 236 25.00 15.04 -0.15
N ASP A 237 26.22 14.68 -0.53
CA ASP A 237 27.16 14.04 0.40
C ASP A 237 27.57 15.00 1.54
N ALA A 238 27.68 16.29 1.26
CA ALA A 238 28.01 17.30 2.27
C ALA A 238 26.91 17.43 3.31
N GLN A 239 25.63 17.37 2.85
CA GLN A 239 24.48 17.43 3.74
C GLN A 239 24.40 16.19 4.63
N LEU A 240 24.60 14.98 4.07
CA LEU A 240 24.61 13.73 4.85
C LEU A 240 25.75 13.71 5.89
N GLN A 241 26.94 14.22 5.54
CA GLN A 241 28.02 14.41 6.51
C GLN A 241 27.66 15.43 7.59
N GLY A 242 27.05 16.56 7.21
CA GLY A 242 26.60 17.58 8.15
C GLY A 242 25.56 17.04 9.15
N PHE A 243 24.69 16.11 8.74
CA PHE A 243 23.77 15.42 9.65
C PHE A 243 24.54 14.56 10.66
N ALA A 244 25.54 13.81 10.20
CA ALA A 244 26.39 12.99 11.08
C ALA A 244 27.13 13.85 12.12
N GLU A 245 27.67 14.99 11.72
CA GLU A 245 28.31 15.98 12.61
C GLU A 245 27.29 16.53 13.64
N LYS A 246 26.08 16.90 13.17
CA LYS A 246 25.01 17.41 14.04
C LYS A 246 24.57 16.39 15.08
N LEU A 247 24.61 15.11 14.74
CA LEU A 247 24.26 13.99 15.63
C LEU A 247 25.41 13.63 16.60
N GLY A 248 26.58 14.24 16.45
CA GLY A 248 27.75 13.95 17.27
C GLY A 248 28.36 12.59 17.00
N LEU A 249 28.23 12.07 15.78
CA LEU A 249 28.84 10.79 15.38
C LEU A 249 30.38 10.92 15.35
N ASP A 250 31.06 9.81 15.58
CA ASP A 250 32.48 9.66 15.26
C ASP A 250 32.65 9.77 13.73
N MET A 251 33.09 10.95 13.28
CA MET A 251 33.19 11.25 11.84
C MET A 251 34.23 10.41 11.12
N ALA A 252 35.26 9.93 11.80
CA ALA A 252 36.24 9.04 11.18
C ALA A 252 35.60 7.68 10.88
N LYS A 253 34.83 7.13 11.82
CA LYS A 253 34.07 5.89 11.62
C LYS A 253 32.97 6.06 10.60
N PHE A 254 32.20 7.16 10.65
CA PHE A 254 31.13 7.44 9.71
C PHE A 254 31.66 7.49 8.26
N LYS A 255 32.70 8.30 8.01
CA LYS A 255 33.30 8.40 6.68
C LYS A 255 33.86 7.06 6.21
N ALA A 256 34.60 6.37 7.07
CA ALA A 256 35.13 5.03 6.73
C ALA A 256 34.03 4.01 6.38
N SER A 257 32.88 4.07 7.07
CA SER A 257 31.74 3.20 6.77
C SER A 257 31.09 3.56 5.42
N VAL A 258 30.85 4.86 5.18
CA VAL A 258 30.25 5.36 3.92
C VAL A 258 31.17 5.08 2.73
N ASP A 259 32.47 5.41 2.83
CA ASP A 259 33.46 5.24 1.73
C ASP A 259 33.63 3.75 1.37
N ALA A 260 33.66 2.88 2.39
CA ALA A 260 33.72 1.43 2.20
C ALA A 260 32.36 0.82 1.84
N LYS A 261 31.29 1.61 1.78
CA LYS A 261 29.90 1.17 1.52
C LYS A 261 29.49 -0.03 2.40
N LYS A 262 29.85 -0.04 3.69
CA LYS A 262 29.58 -1.17 4.58
C LYS A 262 28.09 -1.51 4.67
N GLY A 263 27.20 -0.50 4.66
CA GLY A 263 25.75 -0.69 4.67
C GLY A 263 25.17 -1.25 3.37
N GLU A 264 25.92 -1.25 2.25
CA GLU A 264 25.42 -1.65 0.92
C GLU A 264 24.81 -3.05 0.90
N ALA A 265 25.47 -4.02 1.53
CA ALA A 265 25.00 -5.40 1.56
C ALA A 265 23.64 -5.53 2.28
N MET A 266 23.43 -4.72 3.32
CA MET A 266 22.19 -4.72 4.08
C MET A 266 21.05 -3.99 3.33
N VAL A 267 21.37 -2.86 2.71
CA VAL A 267 20.42 -2.13 1.83
C VAL A 267 19.97 -3.03 0.68
N GLU A 268 20.91 -3.78 0.09
CA GLU A 268 20.59 -4.71 -0.99
C GLU A 268 19.79 -5.92 -0.51
N ALA A 269 20.10 -6.48 0.66
CA ALA A 269 19.31 -7.56 1.25
C ALA A 269 17.87 -7.13 1.52
N ASP A 270 17.66 -5.92 2.06
CA ASP A 270 16.33 -5.36 2.28
C ASP A 270 15.56 -5.17 0.96
N ARG A 271 16.23 -4.64 -0.07
CA ARG A 271 15.65 -4.46 -1.39
C ARG A 271 15.21 -5.79 -2.01
N LEU A 272 16.06 -6.81 -1.93
CA LEU A 272 15.75 -8.16 -2.43
C LEU A 272 14.61 -8.83 -1.63
N ASP A 273 14.52 -8.59 -0.33
CA ASP A 273 13.37 -9.06 0.45
C ASP A 273 12.08 -8.39 0.00
N GLY A 274 12.11 -7.08 -0.29
CA GLY A 274 10.96 -6.36 -0.84
C GLY A 274 10.54 -6.88 -2.22
N GLU A 275 11.50 -7.19 -3.11
CA GLU A 275 11.20 -7.78 -4.42
C GLU A 275 10.53 -9.16 -4.31
N LYS A 276 10.98 -10.01 -3.38
CA LYS A 276 10.34 -11.32 -3.11
C LYS A 276 8.90 -11.16 -2.60
N LEU A 277 8.60 -10.05 -1.95
CA LEU A 277 7.26 -9.71 -1.47
C LEU A 277 6.39 -9.04 -2.54
N ASP A 278 6.89 -8.88 -3.76
CA ASP A 278 6.20 -8.22 -4.88
C ASP A 278 5.90 -6.74 -4.58
N ILE A 279 6.84 -6.05 -3.90
CA ILE A 279 6.73 -4.61 -3.61
C ILE A 279 7.13 -3.83 -4.86
N HIS A 280 6.21 -2.98 -5.34
CA HIS A 280 6.41 -2.15 -6.54
C HIS A 280 6.55 -0.66 -6.25
N GLY A 281 6.42 -0.25 -4.99
CA GLY A 281 6.50 1.16 -4.59
C GLY A 281 6.68 1.33 -3.09
N THR A 282 6.92 2.58 -2.67
CA THR A 282 7.13 2.92 -1.27
C THR A 282 6.21 4.07 -0.82
N PRO A 283 5.81 4.09 0.45
CA PRO A 283 6.07 3.08 1.46
C PRO A 283 5.22 1.82 1.27
N ALA A 284 5.78 0.63 1.54
CA ALA A 284 5.02 -0.59 1.73
C ALA A 284 5.07 -0.98 3.21
N VAL A 285 3.91 -1.16 3.82
CA VAL A 285 3.79 -1.39 5.27
C VAL A 285 3.16 -2.74 5.53
N PHE A 286 3.74 -3.50 6.44
CA PHE A 286 3.28 -4.82 6.85
C PHE A 286 3.05 -4.86 8.36
N VAL A 287 1.96 -5.46 8.80
CA VAL A 287 1.66 -5.69 10.22
C VAL A 287 1.60 -7.19 10.47
N ASN A 288 2.53 -7.70 11.27
CA ASN A 288 2.73 -9.14 11.50
C ASN A 288 2.73 -9.96 10.19
N GLY A 289 3.44 -9.45 9.17
CA GLY A 289 3.58 -10.08 7.86
C GLY A 289 2.42 -9.88 6.89
N ARG A 290 1.34 -9.21 7.29
CA ARG A 290 0.22 -8.84 6.41
C ARG A 290 0.42 -7.45 5.84
N GLU A 291 0.24 -7.29 4.54
CA GLU A 291 0.40 -6.02 3.86
C GLU A 291 -0.77 -5.07 4.21
N MET A 292 -0.46 -3.85 4.59
CA MET A 292 -1.49 -2.85 4.87
C MET A 292 -2.23 -2.48 3.59
N HIS A 293 -3.54 -2.71 3.58
CA HIS A 293 -4.41 -2.39 2.45
C HIS A 293 -5.36 -1.25 2.84
N GLN A 294 -5.48 -0.24 1.97
CA GLN A 294 -6.24 0.98 2.26
C GLN A 294 -7.75 0.78 2.47
N LEU A 295 -8.32 -0.30 1.95
CA LEU A 295 -9.74 -0.62 2.09
C LEU A 295 -10.06 -1.43 3.36
N LEU A 296 -9.05 -1.84 4.14
CA LEU A 296 -9.22 -2.57 5.37
C LEU A 296 -8.90 -1.70 6.58
N PHE A 297 -9.63 -1.91 7.68
CA PHE A 297 -9.37 -1.28 8.98
C PHE A 297 -9.24 0.25 8.94
N GLY A 298 -10.05 0.89 8.07
CA GLY A 298 -10.05 2.34 7.88
C GLY A 298 -8.79 2.88 7.18
N GLY A 299 -8.04 2.03 6.47
CA GLY A 299 -6.82 2.43 5.75
C GLY A 299 -5.70 2.92 6.66
N SER A 300 -5.72 2.59 7.95
CA SER A 300 -4.78 3.13 8.94
C SER A 300 -3.95 2.04 9.60
N VAL A 301 -2.68 2.33 9.86
CA VAL A 301 -1.81 1.40 10.58
C VAL A 301 -2.34 1.08 11.99
N THR A 302 -3.01 2.02 12.64
CA THR A 302 -3.64 1.81 13.97
C THR A 302 -4.72 0.74 13.91
N GLY A 303 -5.59 0.76 12.89
CA GLY A 303 -6.61 -0.26 12.69
C GLY A 303 -6.01 -1.65 12.44
N TRP A 304 -4.93 -1.72 11.68
CA TRP A 304 -4.18 -2.96 11.44
C TRP A 304 -3.51 -3.51 12.71
N ILE A 305 -2.93 -2.63 13.54
CA ILE A 305 -2.36 -3.02 14.83
C ILE A 305 -3.45 -3.53 15.78
N ASP A 306 -4.61 -2.85 15.84
CA ASP A 306 -5.75 -3.28 16.63
C ASP A 306 -6.27 -4.66 16.23
N ASP A 307 -6.36 -4.94 14.93
CA ASP A 307 -6.71 -6.28 14.43
C ASP A 307 -5.66 -7.31 14.85
N ALA A 308 -4.37 -7.00 14.64
CA ALA A 308 -3.27 -7.91 15.00
C ALA A 308 -3.24 -8.25 16.48
N LEU A 309 -3.62 -7.34 17.37
CA LEU A 309 -3.70 -7.55 18.82
C LEU A 309 -4.92 -8.40 19.26
N LYS A 310 -5.90 -8.60 18.39
CA LYS A 310 -7.10 -9.42 18.64
C LYS A 310 -6.97 -10.85 18.08
N ARG A 311 -5.91 -11.13 17.35
CA ARG A 311 -5.58 -12.45 16.79
C ARG A 311 -4.83 -13.30 17.79
#